data_05b51c9cf343b252209a05c711225b1c
#
_entry.id   05b51c9cf343b252209a05c711225b1c
#
_cell.length_a   1.000
_cell.length_b   1.000
_cell.length_c   1.000
_cell.angle_alpha   90.00
_cell.angle_beta   90.00
_cell.angle_gamma   90.00
#
_symmetry.space_group_name_H-M   'P 1'
#
loop_
_entity.id
_entity.type
_entity.pdbx_description
1 polymer ?
#
loop_
_entity_poly.entity_id
_entity_poly.type
_entity_poly.pdbx_seq_one_letter_code
_entity_poly.pdbx_strand_id
1 'polypeptide(L)'
;LSGCGCDDNTSSKSSKPGYKVEPTEPDLTNGDFGFFIINQEELMITKYTGSDTVIEIPESYKNYKVTVIGASVFNDSKITEVTIPSSIKQIEDYAFSSCHSLTKVNLSEGLEILNNSVFFNCSELREIKLPSTLKEIGPRAFSGAALNNVVLPDSGKLTKIDEYAFY
;
A
#
# COMPACT_ATOMS: atom_id res chain seq x y z
N LEU A 1 -28.92 -35.08 -37.17
CA LEU A 1 -27.95 -34.18 -37.79
C LEU A 1 -27.66 -33.06 -36.82
N SER A 2 -26.66 -33.25 -36.04
CA SER A 2 -25.30 -32.71 -36.01
C SER A 2 -25.23 -31.23 -35.63
N GLY A 3 -24.48 -30.98 -34.60
CA GLY A 3 -23.96 -29.68 -34.17
C GLY A 3 -23.13 -29.82 -32.93
N CYS A 4 -21.87 -30.28 -33.04
CA CYS A 4 -20.86 -30.15 -31.98
C CYS A 4 -20.49 -28.69 -31.84
N GLY A 5 -20.60 -28.13 -30.66
CA GLY A 5 -19.97 -26.89 -30.24
C GLY A 5 -18.98 -27.21 -29.13
N CYS A 6 -17.69 -27.21 -29.43
CA CYS A 6 -16.62 -27.27 -28.47
C CYS A 6 -16.37 -25.85 -27.97
N ASP A 7 -16.62 -25.60 -26.69
CA ASP A 7 -16.16 -24.40 -26.01
C ASP A 7 -15.05 -24.78 -25.04
N ASP A 8 -13.82 -24.79 -25.55
CA ASP A 8 -12.61 -24.75 -24.76
C ASP A 8 -12.35 -23.29 -24.32
N ASN A 9 -12.69 -22.98 -23.09
CA ASN A 9 -12.16 -21.77 -22.45
C ASN A 9 -11.56 -22.12 -21.09
N THR A 10 -10.38 -22.72 -21.12
CA THR A 10 -9.52 -22.87 -19.94
C THR A 10 -8.72 -21.60 -19.72
N SER A 11 -9.34 -20.61 -19.11
CA SER A 11 -8.64 -19.49 -18.54
C SER A 11 -8.18 -19.84 -17.13
N SER A 12 -6.90 -20.12 -16.97
CA SER A 12 -6.26 -20.37 -15.67
C SER A 12 -6.28 -19.08 -14.85
N LYS A 13 -7.24 -18.99 -13.93
CA LYS A 13 -7.25 -17.95 -12.90
C LYS A 13 -6.25 -18.33 -11.80
N SER A 14 -5.12 -17.65 -11.76
CA SER A 14 -4.26 -17.57 -10.58
C SER A 14 -5.05 -16.88 -9.46
N SER A 15 -5.63 -17.64 -8.57
CA SER A 15 -6.35 -17.14 -7.41
C SER A 15 -5.37 -16.87 -6.28
N LYS A 16 -5.06 -15.58 -6.01
CA LYS A 16 -4.52 -15.16 -4.71
C LYS A 16 -5.59 -15.44 -3.64
N PRO A 17 -5.22 -15.98 -2.47
CA PRO A 17 -6.18 -16.26 -1.42
C PRO A 17 -6.63 -14.97 -0.74
N GLY A 18 -7.92 -14.70 -0.71
CA GLY A 18 -8.52 -13.91 0.33
C GLY A 18 -9.49 -12.78 -0.02
N TYR A 19 -9.67 -12.37 -1.26
CA TYR A 19 -10.68 -11.34 -1.57
C TYR A 19 -11.90 -11.94 -2.24
N LYS A 20 -13.01 -12.10 -1.48
CA LYS A 20 -14.35 -12.20 -2.07
C LYS A 20 -14.80 -10.77 -2.38
N VAL A 21 -14.76 -10.39 -3.63
CA VAL A 21 -15.38 -9.15 -4.10
C VAL A 21 -16.89 -9.37 -4.13
N GLU A 22 -17.61 -8.83 -3.16
CA GLU A 22 -19.06 -8.64 -3.27
C GLU A 22 -19.28 -7.38 -4.13
N PRO A 23 -19.93 -7.47 -5.28
CA PRO A 23 -20.14 -6.30 -6.14
C PRO A 23 -21.41 -5.58 -5.70
N THR A 24 -21.32 -4.58 -4.85
CA THR A 24 -22.27 -3.46 -4.71
C THR A 24 -22.15 -2.75 -3.35
N GLU A 25 -21.07 -2.01 -3.15
CA GLU A 25 -21.13 -0.92 -2.17
C GLU A 25 -20.60 0.36 -2.86
N PRO A 26 -21.26 1.49 -2.66
CA PRO A 26 -20.84 2.73 -3.29
C PRO A 26 -19.44 3.13 -2.82
N ASP A 27 -18.63 3.68 -3.72
CA ASP A 27 -17.39 4.33 -3.38
C ASP A 27 -17.61 5.28 -2.20
N LEU A 28 -17.13 4.88 -1.04
CA LEU A 28 -17.13 5.75 0.12
C LEU A 28 -16.06 6.80 -0.10
N THR A 29 -16.42 8.08 -0.05
CA THR A 29 -15.47 9.18 -0.16
C THR A 29 -15.49 10.05 1.09
N ASN A 30 -14.32 10.51 1.52
CA ASN A 30 -14.14 11.50 2.56
C ASN A 30 -13.20 12.59 2.02
N GLY A 31 -13.78 13.67 1.50
CA GLY A 31 -12.99 14.70 0.83
C GLY A 31 -12.23 14.10 -0.34
N ASP A 32 -10.89 14.08 -0.22
CA ASP A 32 -10.00 13.63 -1.28
C ASP A 32 -9.73 12.12 -1.29
N PHE A 33 -10.18 11.39 -0.28
CA PHE A 33 -9.99 9.95 -0.16
C PHE A 33 -11.19 9.15 -0.64
N GLY A 34 -10.94 8.12 -1.46
CA GLY A 34 -11.90 7.08 -1.80
C GLY A 34 -11.57 5.79 -1.05
N PHE A 35 -12.61 5.06 -0.61
CA PHE A 35 -12.44 3.85 0.19
C PHE A 35 -13.22 2.69 -0.39
N PHE A 36 -12.73 1.49 -0.10
CA PHE A 36 -13.39 0.22 -0.37
C PHE A 36 -13.57 -0.55 0.95
N ILE A 37 -14.74 -1.12 1.18
CA ILE A 37 -15.03 -1.94 2.36
C ILE A 37 -14.38 -3.32 2.17
N ILE A 38 -13.41 -3.65 3.03
CA ILE A 38 -12.77 -4.97 3.04
C ILE A 38 -13.69 -5.98 3.74
N ASN A 39 -14.23 -5.56 4.89
CA ASN A 39 -15.13 -6.36 5.73
C ASN A 39 -15.98 -5.45 6.62
N GLN A 40 -16.67 -6.02 7.62
CA GLN A 40 -17.59 -5.28 8.49
C GLN A 40 -16.92 -4.21 9.38
N GLU A 41 -15.59 -4.20 9.49
CA GLU A 41 -14.84 -3.31 10.39
C GLU A 41 -13.74 -2.51 9.69
N GLU A 42 -13.37 -2.87 8.45
CA GLU A 42 -12.14 -2.39 7.82
C GLU A 42 -12.34 -1.82 6.43
N LEU A 43 -11.57 -0.77 6.13
CA LEU A 43 -11.49 -0.10 4.84
C LEU A 43 -10.09 -0.17 4.25
N MET A 44 -10.05 -0.18 2.91
CA MET A 44 -8.88 0.11 2.11
C MET A 44 -9.03 1.48 1.44
N ILE A 45 -7.99 2.31 1.45
CA ILE A 45 -7.93 3.50 0.60
C ILE A 45 -7.67 3.04 -0.82
N THR A 46 -8.53 3.44 -1.75
CA THR A 46 -8.43 3.06 -3.18
C THR A 46 -8.06 4.23 -4.08
N LYS A 47 -8.21 5.45 -3.58
CA LYS A 47 -7.99 6.67 -4.37
C LYS A 47 -7.64 7.85 -3.48
N TYR A 48 -6.80 8.74 -4.01
CA TYR A 48 -6.57 10.09 -3.49
C TYR A 48 -6.69 11.08 -4.66
N THR A 49 -7.47 12.13 -4.48
CA THR A 49 -7.74 13.18 -5.50
C THR A 49 -7.31 14.57 -5.07
N GLY A 50 -6.77 14.69 -3.85
CA GLY A 50 -6.31 15.95 -3.30
C GLY A 50 -5.03 16.44 -3.97
N SER A 51 -4.67 17.67 -3.65
CA SER A 51 -3.46 18.35 -4.13
C SER A 51 -2.48 18.71 -3.01
N ASP A 52 -2.76 18.28 -1.79
CA ASP A 52 -1.90 18.57 -0.64
C ASP A 52 -0.55 17.88 -0.79
N THR A 53 0.50 18.57 -0.34
CA THR A 53 1.86 18.02 -0.34
C THR A 53 2.23 17.34 0.97
N VAL A 54 1.50 17.62 2.04
CA VAL A 54 1.64 16.95 3.35
C VAL A 54 0.35 16.19 3.62
N ILE A 55 0.46 14.88 3.76
CA ILE A 55 -0.69 13.98 3.87
C ILE A 55 -0.70 13.30 5.25
N GLU A 56 -1.83 13.39 5.92
CA GLU A 56 -2.17 12.55 7.07
C GLU A 56 -3.18 11.49 6.62
N ILE A 57 -2.77 10.22 6.62
CA ILE A 57 -3.66 9.12 6.30
C ILE A 57 -4.69 8.98 7.42
N PRO A 58 -6.01 8.94 7.12
CA PRO A 58 -7.03 8.82 8.14
C PRO A 58 -7.00 7.44 8.82
N GLU A 59 -7.11 7.42 10.16
CA GLU A 59 -7.18 6.17 10.93
C GLU A 59 -8.50 5.42 10.75
N SER A 60 -9.57 6.17 10.48
CA SER A 60 -10.91 5.65 10.36
C SER A 60 -11.79 6.55 9.49
N TYR A 61 -12.85 5.98 8.94
CA TYR A 61 -13.91 6.72 8.28
C TYR A 61 -15.26 6.10 8.62
N LYS A 62 -16.21 6.93 9.11
CA LYS A 62 -17.47 6.46 9.71
C LYS A 62 -17.15 5.48 10.86
N ASN A 63 -17.70 4.29 10.82
CA ASN A 63 -17.52 3.24 11.84
C ASN A 63 -16.44 2.22 11.46
N TYR A 64 -15.70 2.46 10.37
CA TYR A 64 -14.70 1.55 9.85
C TYR A 64 -13.30 2.04 10.15
N LYS A 65 -12.39 1.11 10.44
CA LYS A 65 -10.97 1.36 10.58
C LYS A 65 -10.29 1.31 9.21
N VAL A 66 -9.42 2.25 8.90
CA VAL A 66 -8.61 2.20 7.68
C VAL A 66 -7.37 1.36 7.97
N THR A 67 -7.26 0.20 7.31
CA THR A 67 -6.19 -0.77 7.59
C THR A 67 -5.26 -1.03 6.42
N VAL A 68 -5.64 -0.65 5.21
CA VAL A 68 -4.86 -0.87 4.00
C VAL A 68 -4.78 0.41 3.16
N ILE A 69 -3.59 0.72 2.67
CA ILE A 69 -3.40 1.67 1.57
C ILE A 69 -3.30 0.85 0.29
N GLY A 70 -4.23 1.04 -0.63
CA GLY A 70 -4.35 0.28 -1.87
C GLY A 70 -3.25 0.57 -2.89
N ALA A 71 -3.20 -0.25 -3.92
CA ALA A 71 -2.18 -0.17 -4.96
C ALA A 71 -2.24 1.16 -5.72
N SER A 72 -1.07 1.76 -5.93
CA SER A 72 -0.87 2.98 -6.73
C SER A 72 -1.66 4.22 -6.29
N VAL A 73 -2.21 4.27 -5.07
CA VAL A 73 -3.07 5.38 -4.60
C VAL A 73 -2.39 6.74 -4.70
N PHE A 74 -1.10 6.82 -4.37
CA PHE A 74 -0.29 8.04 -4.41
C PHE A 74 0.83 7.97 -5.46
N ASN A 75 0.75 7.04 -6.41
CA ASN A 75 1.77 6.91 -7.44
C ASN A 75 1.96 8.21 -8.23
N ASP A 76 3.22 8.63 -8.43
CA ASP A 76 3.61 9.85 -9.15
C ASP A 76 2.98 11.14 -8.55
N SER A 77 2.69 11.14 -7.25
CA SER A 77 2.14 12.33 -6.57
C SER A 77 3.25 13.31 -6.18
N LYS A 78 2.85 14.57 -5.94
CA LYS A 78 3.76 15.66 -5.52
C LYS A 78 3.88 15.79 -4.00
N ILE A 79 3.52 14.74 -3.26
CA ILE A 79 3.62 14.75 -1.81
C ILE A 79 5.08 14.88 -1.36
N THR A 80 5.29 15.65 -0.30
CA THR A 80 6.60 15.87 0.34
C THR A 80 6.72 15.17 1.69
N GLU A 81 5.61 15.00 2.39
CA GLU A 81 5.54 14.31 3.66
C GLU A 81 4.25 13.48 3.75
N VAL A 82 4.36 12.29 4.34
CA VAL A 82 3.20 11.44 4.65
C VAL A 82 3.32 10.84 6.05
N THR A 83 2.21 10.88 6.79
CA THR A 83 2.07 10.20 8.08
C THR A 83 1.13 9.00 7.94
N ILE A 84 1.67 7.81 8.23
CA ILE A 84 0.96 6.53 8.20
C ILE A 84 0.57 6.17 9.63
N PRO A 85 -0.72 6.15 9.98
CA PRO A 85 -1.17 5.92 11.35
C PRO A 85 -1.07 4.45 11.76
N SER A 86 -1.24 4.19 13.06
CA SER A 86 -1.12 2.86 13.66
C SER A 86 -2.21 1.87 13.21
N SER A 87 -3.28 2.37 12.62
CA SER A 87 -4.36 1.53 12.08
C SER A 87 -3.94 0.77 10.82
N ILE A 88 -3.01 1.32 10.03
CA ILE A 88 -2.54 0.70 8.78
C ILE A 88 -1.71 -0.54 9.08
N LYS A 89 -2.11 -1.66 8.47
CA LYS A 89 -1.44 -2.96 8.55
C LYS A 89 -0.61 -3.27 7.33
N GLN A 90 -1.05 -2.77 6.17
CA GLN A 90 -0.46 -3.11 4.88
C GLN A 90 -0.49 -1.94 3.92
N ILE A 91 0.59 -1.80 3.15
CA ILE A 91 0.69 -0.87 2.03
C ILE A 91 0.90 -1.69 0.77
N GLU A 92 -0.01 -1.56 -0.18
CA GLU A 92 -0.06 -2.34 -1.41
C GLU A 92 0.95 -1.87 -2.45
N ASP A 93 1.06 -2.65 -3.54
CA ASP A 93 2.02 -2.46 -4.62
C ASP A 93 1.99 -1.03 -5.18
N TYR A 94 3.16 -0.42 -5.33
CA TYR A 94 3.36 0.90 -5.93
C TYR A 94 2.63 2.07 -5.24
N ALA A 95 2.14 1.91 -4.02
CA ALA A 95 1.27 2.91 -3.37
C ALA A 95 1.86 4.32 -3.36
N PHE A 96 3.17 4.48 -3.16
CA PHE A 96 3.91 5.75 -3.18
C PHE A 96 5.04 5.75 -4.22
N SER A 97 4.95 4.89 -5.23
CA SER A 97 5.99 4.81 -6.27
C SER A 97 6.11 6.13 -7.03
N SER A 98 7.33 6.50 -7.39
CA SER A 98 7.66 7.72 -8.15
C SER A 98 7.21 9.04 -7.48
N CYS A 99 7.06 9.05 -6.16
CA CYS A 99 6.87 10.29 -5.40
C CYS A 99 8.22 11.01 -5.28
N HIS A 100 8.66 11.65 -6.37
CA HIS A 100 9.99 12.25 -6.47
C HIS A 100 10.26 13.38 -5.49
N SER A 101 9.22 14.00 -4.94
CA SER A 101 9.33 15.09 -3.95
C SER A 101 9.21 14.59 -2.50
N LEU A 102 8.99 13.30 -2.28
CA LEU A 102 8.78 12.73 -0.95
C LEU A 102 10.09 12.70 -0.16
N THR A 103 10.17 13.53 0.88
CA THR A 103 11.35 13.65 1.73
C THR A 103 11.19 12.99 3.09
N LYS A 104 9.94 12.83 3.55
CA LYS A 104 9.65 12.33 4.89
C LYS A 104 8.47 11.37 4.92
N VAL A 105 8.68 10.22 5.53
CA VAL A 105 7.66 9.19 5.76
C VAL A 105 7.65 8.83 7.24
N ASN A 106 6.53 9.10 7.91
CA ASN A 106 6.32 8.76 9.30
C ASN A 106 5.52 7.46 9.37
N LEU A 107 6.17 6.34 9.66
CA LEU A 107 5.53 5.03 9.84
C LEU A 107 5.25 4.81 11.33
N SER A 108 3.96 4.67 11.68
CA SER A 108 3.57 4.33 13.06
C SER A 108 3.65 2.82 13.31
N GLU A 109 3.74 2.45 14.59
CA GLU A 109 3.62 1.04 15.00
C GLU A 109 2.25 0.50 14.57
N GLY A 110 2.23 -0.75 14.09
CA GLY A 110 1.03 -1.37 13.54
C GLY A 110 1.19 -1.86 12.11
N LEU A 111 2.06 -1.21 11.32
CA LEU A 111 2.37 -1.63 9.96
C LEU A 111 3.13 -2.96 9.98
N GLU A 112 2.65 -3.93 9.21
CA GLU A 112 3.18 -5.29 9.15
C GLU A 112 3.82 -5.62 7.81
N ILE A 113 3.27 -5.08 6.70
CA ILE A 113 3.69 -5.46 5.35
C ILE A 113 3.86 -4.23 4.47
N LEU A 114 5.03 -4.12 3.85
CA LEU A 114 5.28 -3.27 2.68
C LEU A 114 5.35 -4.18 1.46
N ASN A 115 4.45 -4.00 0.51
CA ASN A 115 4.41 -4.81 -0.71
C ASN A 115 5.44 -4.36 -1.76
N ASN A 116 5.28 -4.81 -3.00
CA ASN A 116 6.21 -4.54 -4.08
C ASN A 116 6.28 -3.05 -4.43
N SER A 117 7.51 -2.53 -4.55
CA SER A 117 7.79 -1.18 -5.07
C SER A 117 7.04 -0.03 -4.37
N VAL A 118 6.71 -0.17 -3.08
CA VAL A 118 5.91 0.82 -2.35
C VAL A 118 6.49 2.22 -2.45
N PHE A 119 7.81 2.39 -2.24
CA PHE A 119 8.54 3.66 -2.34
C PHE A 119 9.57 3.64 -3.48
N PHE A 120 9.27 2.92 -4.56
CA PHE A 120 10.16 2.85 -5.73
C PHE A 120 10.35 4.24 -6.33
N ASN A 121 11.62 4.59 -6.65
CA ASN A 121 11.98 5.90 -7.22
C ASN A 121 11.56 7.12 -6.39
N CYS A 122 11.45 7.01 -5.07
CA CYS A 122 11.32 8.17 -4.18
C CYS A 122 12.68 8.85 -4.02
N SER A 123 13.14 9.57 -5.04
CA SER A 123 14.52 10.04 -5.19
C SER A 123 15.00 11.08 -4.16
N GLU A 124 14.08 11.69 -3.40
CA GLU A 124 14.40 12.61 -2.31
C GLU A 124 14.25 11.99 -0.91
N LEU A 125 13.79 10.73 -0.81
CA LEU A 125 13.66 10.04 0.47
C LEU A 125 15.04 9.55 0.95
N ARG A 126 15.59 10.21 1.99
CA ARG A 126 16.97 9.98 2.48
C ARG A 126 17.04 9.12 3.72
N GLU A 127 15.98 9.10 4.51
CA GLU A 127 15.93 8.31 5.74
C GLU A 127 14.57 7.69 5.93
N ILE A 128 14.55 6.54 6.60
CA ILE A 128 13.33 5.89 7.03
C ILE A 128 13.56 5.12 8.32
N LYS A 129 12.61 5.25 9.23
CA LYS A 129 12.54 4.43 10.44
C LYS A 129 11.44 3.40 10.27
N LEU A 130 11.81 2.13 10.29
CA LEU A 130 10.86 1.03 10.16
C LEU A 130 10.27 0.66 11.52
N PRO A 131 8.95 0.45 11.63
CA PRO A 131 8.31 0.14 12.90
C PRO A 131 8.63 -1.28 13.39
N SER A 132 8.55 -1.48 14.70
CA SER A 132 8.86 -2.77 15.33
C SER A 132 7.87 -3.88 14.98
N THR A 133 6.73 -3.53 14.42
CA THR A 133 5.67 -4.45 13.98
C THR A 133 5.88 -5.00 12.57
N LEU A 134 6.84 -4.43 11.80
CA LEU A 134 7.05 -4.80 10.41
C LEU A 134 7.59 -6.24 10.32
N LYS A 135 6.97 -7.04 9.44
CA LYS A 135 7.27 -8.46 9.21
C LYS A 135 7.89 -8.70 7.85
N GLU A 136 7.41 -7.97 6.82
CA GLU A 136 7.80 -8.21 5.44
C GLU A 136 8.06 -6.90 4.69
N ILE A 137 9.15 -6.89 3.92
CA ILE A 137 9.48 -5.85 2.95
C ILE A 137 9.53 -6.53 1.58
N GLY A 138 8.62 -6.17 0.70
CA GLY A 138 8.48 -6.73 -0.63
C GLY A 138 9.59 -6.31 -1.59
N PRO A 139 9.62 -6.92 -2.79
CA PRO A 139 10.65 -6.66 -3.78
C PRO A 139 10.65 -5.19 -4.21
N ARG A 140 11.83 -4.60 -4.35
CA ARG A 140 12.05 -3.22 -4.78
C ARG A 140 11.33 -2.15 -3.94
N ALA A 141 10.94 -2.46 -2.70
CA ALA A 141 10.13 -1.56 -1.88
C ALA A 141 10.72 -0.15 -1.77
N PHE A 142 12.05 -0.01 -1.71
CA PHE A 142 12.78 1.26 -1.65
C PHE A 142 13.81 1.42 -2.80
N SER A 143 13.72 0.61 -3.85
CA SER A 143 14.65 0.68 -4.97
C SER A 143 14.58 2.05 -5.66
N GLY A 144 15.74 2.67 -5.90
CA GLY A 144 15.82 4.02 -6.45
C GLY A 144 15.47 5.15 -5.47
N ALA A 145 15.24 4.84 -4.18
CA ALA A 145 15.19 5.86 -3.14
C ALA A 145 16.63 6.27 -2.74
N ALA A 146 16.83 7.56 -2.41
CA ALA A 146 18.15 8.07 -2.03
C ALA A 146 18.51 7.79 -0.56
N LEU A 147 18.08 6.64 -0.02
CA LEU A 147 18.24 6.30 1.38
C LEU A 147 19.73 6.21 1.77
N ASN A 148 20.11 7.01 2.74
CA ASN A 148 21.43 6.99 3.38
C ASN A 148 21.36 6.62 4.87
N ASN A 149 20.16 6.57 5.42
CA ASN A 149 19.90 6.16 6.80
C ASN A 149 18.62 5.31 6.86
N VAL A 150 18.78 4.03 7.23
CA VAL A 150 17.67 3.09 7.44
C VAL A 150 17.76 2.56 8.86
N VAL A 151 16.78 2.90 9.69
CA VAL A 151 16.69 2.39 11.05
C VAL A 151 15.83 1.12 11.04
N LEU A 152 16.48 -0.03 11.16
CA LEU A 152 15.82 -1.33 11.26
C LEU A 152 15.26 -1.55 12.69
N PRO A 153 14.13 -2.25 12.82
CA PRO A 153 13.57 -2.54 14.12
C PRO A 153 14.34 -3.67 14.84
N ASP A 154 14.54 -3.50 16.16
CA ASP A 154 15.21 -4.52 17.00
C ASP A 154 14.27 -5.65 17.46
N SER A 155 13.02 -5.67 16.99
CA SER A 155 11.97 -6.55 17.52
C SER A 155 12.09 -8.03 17.13
N GLY A 156 12.92 -8.36 16.15
CA GLY A 156 13.02 -9.70 15.56
C GLY A 156 11.77 -10.17 14.80
N LYS A 157 10.80 -9.26 14.54
CA LYS A 157 9.58 -9.57 13.78
C LYS A 157 9.78 -9.48 12.27
N LEU A 158 10.77 -8.73 11.82
CA LEU A 158 11.09 -8.62 10.40
C LEU A 158 11.73 -9.93 9.94
N THR A 159 10.96 -10.74 9.24
CA THR A 159 11.37 -12.10 8.82
C THR A 159 11.65 -12.20 7.33
N LYS A 160 11.25 -11.19 6.55
CA LYS A 160 11.41 -11.23 5.10
C LYS A 160 11.80 -9.86 4.55
N ILE A 161 12.89 -9.84 3.77
CA ILE A 161 13.29 -8.73 2.92
C ILE A 161 13.52 -9.33 1.53
N ASP A 162 12.70 -8.93 0.56
CA ASP A 162 12.76 -9.49 -0.79
C ASP A 162 13.85 -8.82 -1.65
N GLU A 163 14.02 -9.34 -2.85
CA GLU A 163 15.05 -8.93 -3.78
C GLU A 163 14.97 -7.44 -4.14
N TYR A 164 16.15 -6.80 -4.23
CA TYR A 164 16.27 -5.39 -4.60
C TYR A 164 15.52 -4.40 -3.69
N ALA A 165 15.13 -4.81 -2.48
CA ALA A 165 14.30 -3.97 -1.61
C ALA A 165 14.93 -2.58 -1.34
N PHE A 166 16.27 -2.48 -1.29
CA PHE A 166 17.05 -1.25 -1.07
C PHE A 166 18.08 -0.98 -2.17
N TYR A 167 17.80 -1.37 -3.42
CA TYR A 167 18.73 -1.22 -4.55
C TYR A 167 18.82 0.22 -5.04
#